data_47050cb9c849301442334fc3880d20b0
#
_entry.id   47050cb9c849301442334fc3880d20b0
#
_cell.length_a   1.000
_cell.length_b   1.000
_cell.length_c   1.000
_cell.angle_alpha   90.00
_cell.angle_beta   90.00
_cell.angle_gamma   90.00
#
_symmetry.space_group_name_H-M   'P 1'
#
loop_
_entity.id
_entity.type
_entity.pdbx_description
1 polymer ?
#
loop_
_entity_poly.entity_id
_entity_poly.type
_entity_poly.pdbx_seq_one_letter_code
_entity_poly.pdbx_strand_id
1 'polypeptide(L)'
;MYKQTLKAIMALLFSGSATIGLAGNDTMLLHSGWKFRQAGHSEWHPATVPGVVHTDLMDNGLIEDPYYRLNERSLQWIDKEDWIYEVSFDAGALTRGYEHIRLEFLGLDTYADVFLNETQILAADNMFR
;
A
#
# COMPACT_ATOMS: atom_id res chain seq x y z
N MET A 1 4.28 -13.71 19.39
CA MET A 1 3.58 -12.66 18.63
C MET A 1 3.94 -12.81 17.15
N TYR A 2 2.99 -13.21 16.35
CA TYR A 2 3.21 -13.44 14.92
C TYR A 2 2.96 -12.13 14.16
N LYS A 3 4.00 -11.33 14.02
CA LYS A 3 3.95 -10.08 13.25
C LYS A 3 4.10 -10.39 11.76
N GLN A 4 3.11 -10.02 10.98
CA GLN A 4 3.13 -10.15 9.53
C GLN A 4 3.41 -8.77 8.91
N THR A 5 4.15 -8.76 7.83
CA THR A 5 4.45 -7.53 7.10
C THR A 5 3.92 -7.65 5.67
N LEU A 6 3.02 -6.75 5.32
CA LEU A 6 2.52 -6.61 3.96
C LEU A 6 3.26 -5.46 3.29
N LYS A 7 3.80 -5.74 2.13
CA LYS A 7 4.57 -4.79 1.33
C LYS A 7 4.05 -4.77 -0.09
N ALA A 8 3.73 -3.61 -0.58
CA ALA A 8 3.37 -3.40 -1.97
C ALA A 8 4.42 -2.50 -2.64
N ILE A 9 4.98 -2.98 -3.74
CA ILE A 9 5.84 -2.18 -4.61
C ILE A 9 4.99 -1.74 -5.78
N MET A 10 4.84 -0.45 -5.96
CA MET A 10 3.92 0.13 -6.92
C MET A 10 4.63 1.11 -7.84
N ALA A 11 4.34 0.98 -9.13
CA ALA A 11 4.80 1.92 -10.16
C ALA A 11 3.88 3.14 -10.32
N LEU A 12 2.63 3.09 -9.84
CA LEU A 12 1.63 4.17 -9.97
C LEU A 12 0.50 4.01 -8.94
N LEU A 13 0.07 5.10 -8.34
CA LEU A 13 -1.16 5.40 -7.59
C LEU A 13 -1.86 4.21 -6.86
N PHE A 14 -1.70 4.15 -5.54
CA PHE A 14 -2.44 3.22 -4.70
C PHE A 14 -3.76 3.86 -4.22
N SER A 15 -4.86 3.47 -4.81
CA SER A 15 -6.20 3.79 -4.29
C SER A 15 -6.89 2.49 -3.87
N GLY A 16 -6.71 2.10 -2.63
CA GLY A 16 -7.40 0.90 -2.13
C GLY A 16 -7.04 0.57 -0.70
N SER A 17 -7.98 0.02 0.02
CA SER A 17 -7.74 -0.56 1.34
C SER A 17 -7.49 -2.05 1.21
N ALA A 18 -6.46 -2.54 1.89
CA ALA A 18 -6.27 -3.98 2.05
C ALA A 18 -7.14 -4.48 3.20
N THR A 19 -7.90 -5.52 2.95
CA THR A 19 -8.67 -6.21 3.97
C THR A 19 -8.23 -7.66 4.07
N ILE A 20 -8.20 -8.19 5.29
CA ILE A 20 -8.07 -9.62 5.50
C ILE A 20 -9.45 -10.16 5.82
N GLY A 21 -10.01 -10.91 4.88
CA GLY A 21 -11.26 -11.64 5.09
C GLY A 21 -11.00 -13.00 5.70
N LEU A 22 -11.75 -13.33 6.73
CA LEU A 22 -11.70 -14.62 7.41
C LEU A 22 -12.93 -15.43 7.00
N ALA A 23 -12.73 -16.74 6.75
CA ALA A 23 -13.84 -17.67 6.55
C ALA A 23 -14.62 -17.80 7.87
N GLY A 24 -15.82 -17.17 7.97
CA GLY A 24 -16.61 -17.14 9.18
C GLY A 24 -17.01 -15.76 9.65
N ASN A 25 -17.08 -14.77 8.77
CA ASN A 25 -17.54 -13.39 8.96
C ASN A 25 -16.62 -12.44 9.76
N ASP A 26 -15.44 -12.85 10.15
CA ASP A 26 -14.50 -11.92 10.77
C ASP A 26 -13.62 -11.26 9.71
N THR A 27 -13.58 -9.94 9.71
CA THR A 27 -12.78 -9.12 8.78
C THR A 27 -11.91 -8.17 9.57
N MET A 28 -10.63 -8.12 9.24
CA MET A 28 -9.69 -7.15 9.77
C MET A 28 -9.32 -6.16 8.67
N LEU A 29 -9.55 -4.88 8.94
CA LEU A 29 -9.19 -3.80 8.01
C LEU A 29 -7.75 -3.37 8.25
N LEU A 30 -6.96 -3.35 7.20
CA LEU A 30 -5.59 -2.82 7.23
C LEU A 30 -5.61 -1.38 6.70
N HIS A 31 -6.06 -0.44 7.51
CA HIS A 31 -6.23 0.96 7.14
C HIS A 31 -5.34 1.93 7.93
N SER A 32 -4.55 1.43 8.86
CA SER A 32 -3.67 2.25 9.70
C SER A 32 -2.28 1.64 9.83
N GLY A 33 -1.30 2.47 10.18
CA GLY A 33 0.07 2.04 10.39
C GLY A 33 0.86 1.84 9.09
N TRP A 34 0.35 2.29 7.97
CA TRP A 34 1.05 2.26 6.70
C TRP A 34 2.20 3.28 6.66
N LYS A 35 3.25 2.92 6.00
CA LYS A 35 4.39 3.78 5.66
C LYS A 35 4.79 3.57 4.22
N PHE A 36 5.42 4.57 3.63
CA PHE A 36 5.88 4.51 2.26
C PHE A 36 7.29 5.09 2.10
N ARG A 37 7.94 4.72 1.04
CA ARG A 37 9.21 5.29 0.59
C ARG A 37 9.34 5.15 -0.92
N GLN A 38 10.19 5.97 -1.51
CA GLN A 38 10.64 5.79 -2.88
C GLN A 38 11.57 4.58 -2.96
N ALA A 39 11.45 3.75 -4.00
CA ALA A 39 12.37 2.65 -4.23
C ALA A 39 13.82 3.18 -4.38
N GLY A 40 14.77 2.48 -3.76
CA GLY A 40 16.17 2.92 -3.72
C GLY A 40 16.50 3.94 -2.65
N HIS A 41 15.51 4.50 -1.94
CA HIS A 41 15.68 5.37 -0.79
C HIS A 41 15.39 4.62 0.50
N SER A 42 16.05 4.97 1.59
CA SER A 42 15.92 4.27 2.87
C SER A 42 14.94 4.92 3.85
N GLU A 43 14.56 6.16 3.61
CA GLU A 43 13.71 6.95 4.51
C GLU A 43 12.23 6.60 4.34
N TRP A 44 11.62 6.16 5.44
CA TRP A 44 10.20 5.86 5.51
C TRP A 44 9.39 7.05 6.01
N HIS A 45 8.24 7.26 5.41
CA HIS A 45 7.27 8.29 5.80
C HIS A 45 5.91 7.66 6.07
N PRO A 46 5.11 8.21 6.98
CA PRO A 46 3.74 7.73 7.21
C PRO A 46 2.88 7.90 5.95
N ALA A 47 2.05 6.90 5.68
CA ALA A 47 1.16 6.87 4.54
C ALA A 47 -0.30 6.74 4.98
N THR A 48 -1.20 7.26 4.15
CA THR A 48 -2.64 7.12 4.31
C THR A 48 -3.18 6.12 3.29
N VAL A 49 -3.78 5.04 3.77
CA VAL A 49 -4.39 4.01 2.92
C VAL A 49 -5.86 3.83 3.35
N PRO A 50 -6.81 3.97 2.42
CA PRO A 50 -6.65 4.28 1.00
C PRO A 50 -6.14 5.69 0.73
N GLY A 51 -5.40 5.84 -0.36
CA GLY A 51 -4.81 7.12 -0.76
C GLY A 51 -3.93 6.99 -1.99
N VAL A 52 -3.27 8.07 -2.34
CA VAL A 52 -2.37 8.16 -3.49
C VAL A 52 -1.02 8.72 -3.06
N VAL A 53 0.04 8.38 -3.78
CA VAL A 53 1.40 8.81 -3.44
C VAL A 53 1.57 10.33 -3.43
N HIS A 54 0.89 11.04 -4.31
CA HIS A 54 0.93 12.51 -4.34
C HIS A 54 0.41 13.13 -3.05
N THR A 55 -0.70 12.62 -2.53
CA THR A 55 -1.26 13.07 -1.25
C THR A 55 -0.31 12.77 -0.09
N ASP A 56 0.24 11.55 -0.06
CA ASP A 56 1.19 11.17 0.98
C ASP A 56 2.47 12.03 0.95
N LEU A 57 3.00 12.33 -0.23
CA LEU A 57 4.14 13.23 -0.39
C LEU A 57 3.84 14.65 0.08
N MET A 58 2.67 15.16 -0.25
CA MET A 58 2.22 16.49 0.17
C MET A 58 2.01 16.57 1.69
N ASP A 59 1.33 15.59 2.27
CA ASP A 59 1.07 15.51 3.71
C ASP A 59 2.36 15.42 4.54
N ASN A 60 3.42 14.84 3.98
CA ASN A 60 4.75 14.78 4.60
C ASN A 60 5.64 15.98 4.25
N GLY A 61 5.14 16.97 3.53
CA GLY A 61 5.90 18.17 3.15
C GLY A 61 7.04 17.91 2.16
N LEU A 62 6.98 16.81 1.42
CA LEU A 62 8.02 16.40 0.46
C LEU A 62 7.81 17.01 -0.92
N ILE A 63 6.60 17.44 -1.23
CA ILE A 63 6.25 18.18 -2.44
C ILE A 63 5.32 19.34 -2.09
N GLU A 64 5.28 20.33 -2.97
CA GLU A 64 4.30 21.40 -2.92
C GLU A 64 2.97 20.97 -3.55
N ASP A 65 1.91 21.74 -3.31
CA ASP A 65 0.59 21.47 -3.87
C ASP A 65 0.65 21.37 -5.40
N PRO A 66 0.31 20.22 -5.99
CA PRO A 66 0.33 19.99 -7.43
C PRO A 66 -0.57 20.95 -8.20
N TYR A 67 -1.67 21.38 -7.59
CA TYR A 67 -2.66 22.25 -8.22
C TYR A 67 -2.33 23.74 -8.11
N TYR A 68 -1.24 24.09 -7.42
CA TYR A 68 -0.82 25.48 -7.33
C TYR A 68 0.05 25.87 -8.50
N ARG A 69 -0.43 26.78 -9.36
CA ARG A 69 0.26 27.33 -10.55
C ARG A 69 0.70 26.22 -11.52
N LEU A 70 2.02 26.12 -11.76
CA LEU A 70 2.64 25.18 -12.70
C LEU A 70 3.35 24.01 -12.00
N ASN A 71 3.08 23.77 -10.73
CA ASN A 71 3.74 22.73 -9.94
C ASN A 71 3.53 21.33 -10.54
N GLU A 72 2.40 21.08 -11.18
CA GLU A 72 2.13 19.82 -11.87
C GLU A 72 3.27 19.41 -12.82
N ARG A 73 3.86 20.36 -13.54
CA ARG A 73 4.97 20.07 -14.46
C ARG A 73 6.24 19.62 -13.74
N SER A 74 6.50 20.17 -12.56
CA SER A 74 7.68 19.82 -11.76
C SER A 74 7.55 18.49 -11.03
N LEU A 75 6.33 17.92 -10.97
CA LEU A 75 6.03 16.71 -10.22
C LEU A 75 5.83 15.46 -11.09
N GLN A 76 6.00 15.57 -12.40
CA GLN A 76 5.87 14.43 -13.34
C GLN A 76 6.87 13.30 -13.10
N TRP A 77 7.94 13.56 -12.36
CA TRP A 77 8.92 12.54 -11.99
C TRP A 77 8.32 11.48 -11.07
N ILE A 78 7.30 11.82 -10.28
CA ILE A 78 6.66 10.92 -9.32
C ILE A 78 6.08 9.69 -10.02
N ASP A 79 5.48 9.90 -11.20
CA ASP A 79 4.86 8.84 -11.99
C ASP A 79 5.89 7.89 -12.66
N LYS A 80 7.15 8.28 -12.65
CA LYS A 80 8.25 7.50 -13.24
C LYS A 80 9.03 6.69 -12.22
N GLU A 81 8.71 6.86 -10.94
CA GLU A 81 9.39 6.20 -9.83
C GLU A 81 8.54 5.08 -9.25
N ASP A 82 9.21 4.07 -8.71
CA ASP A 82 8.55 3.02 -7.96
C ASP A 82 8.41 3.42 -6.48
N TRP A 83 7.26 3.13 -5.93
CA TRP A 83 6.92 3.45 -4.54
C TRP A 83 6.63 2.18 -3.76
N ILE A 84 7.17 2.11 -2.54
CA ILE A 84 7.02 0.97 -1.66
C ILE A 84 6.12 1.37 -0.49
N TYR A 85 5.01 0.67 -0.34
CA TYR A 85 4.10 0.79 0.78
C TYR A 85 4.21 -0.43 1.67
N GLU A 86 4.26 -0.24 2.97
CA GLU A 86 4.42 -1.32 3.93
C GLU A 86 3.55 -1.11 5.16
N VAL A 87 2.93 -2.19 5.60
CA VAL A 87 2.22 -2.26 6.88
C VAL A 87 2.58 -3.55 7.60
N SER A 88 2.72 -3.47 8.91
CA SER A 88 2.89 -4.64 9.77
C SER A 88 1.66 -4.82 10.65
N PHE A 89 1.19 -6.04 10.78
CA PHE A 89 0.01 -6.37 11.57
C PHE A 89 0.21 -7.69 12.31
N ASP A 90 -0.55 -7.89 13.39
CA ASP A 90 -0.56 -9.13 14.15
C ASP A 90 -1.62 -10.08 13.59
N ALA A 91 -1.18 -11.17 13.00
CA ALA A 91 -2.05 -12.22 12.47
C ALA A 91 -2.31 -13.37 13.45
N GLY A 92 -1.75 -13.31 14.65
CA GLY A 92 -1.85 -14.41 15.61
C GLY A 92 -3.28 -14.79 15.98
N ALA A 93 -4.16 -13.81 16.16
CA ALA A 93 -5.58 -14.05 16.42
C ALA A 93 -6.33 -14.54 15.18
N LEU A 94 -5.86 -14.18 13.97
CA LEU A 94 -6.50 -14.53 12.70
C LEU A 94 -6.20 -15.97 12.28
N THR A 95 -5.03 -16.49 12.64
CA THR A 95 -4.60 -17.85 12.23
C THR A 95 -5.13 -18.94 13.13
N ARG A 96 -5.69 -18.57 14.29
CA ARG A 96 -6.26 -19.53 15.24
C ARG A 96 -7.73 -19.81 14.92
N GLY A 97 -8.02 -21.02 14.50
CA GLY A 97 -9.39 -21.50 14.32
C GLY A 97 -9.98 -21.26 12.93
N TYR A 98 -9.18 -20.80 11.96
CA TYR A 98 -9.60 -20.62 10.58
C TYR A 98 -8.74 -21.47 9.64
N GLU A 99 -9.40 -22.23 8.77
CA GLU A 99 -8.72 -23.04 7.76
C GLU A 99 -8.27 -22.22 6.56
N HIS A 100 -8.99 -21.14 6.26
CA HIS A 100 -8.74 -20.29 5.11
C HIS A 100 -8.74 -18.82 5.51
N ILE A 101 -7.69 -18.11 5.12
CA ILE A 101 -7.54 -16.66 5.26
C ILE A 101 -7.37 -16.06 3.87
N ARG A 102 -8.16 -15.04 3.57
CA ARG A 102 -8.09 -14.32 2.30
C ARG A 102 -7.65 -12.89 2.53
N LEU A 103 -6.66 -12.46 1.78
CA LEU A 103 -6.27 -11.07 1.68
C LEU A 103 -6.98 -10.47 0.46
N GLU A 104 -7.73 -9.42 0.67
CA GLU A 104 -8.51 -8.77 -0.36
C GLU A 104 -8.09 -7.31 -0.51
N PHE A 105 -7.82 -6.90 -1.75
CA PHE A 105 -7.52 -5.52 -2.13
C PHE A 105 -8.72 -4.97 -2.89
N LEU A 106 -9.29 -3.87 -2.41
CA LEU A 106 -10.43 -3.22 -3.05
C LEU A 106 -10.04 -2.40 -4.28
N GLY A 107 -8.76 -2.17 -4.46
CA GLY A 107 -8.19 -1.54 -5.66
C GLY A 107 -6.68 -1.50 -5.57
N LEU A 108 -6.02 -1.86 -6.64
CA LEU A 108 -4.59 -1.71 -6.88
C LEU A 108 -4.44 -1.08 -8.27
N ASP A 109 -4.03 0.17 -8.32
CA ASP A 109 -3.90 0.92 -9.56
C ASP A 109 -2.42 1.22 -9.83
N THR A 110 -1.84 0.84 -10.95
CA THR A 110 -2.28 -0.04 -12.07
C THR A 110 -1.39 -1.27 -12.06
N TYR A 111 -0.10 -1.06 -11.74
CA TYR A 111 0.93 -2.09 -11.59
C TYR A 111 1.32 -2.19 -10.12
N ALA A 112 1.18 -3.36 -9.54
CA ALA A 112 1.58 -3.59 -8.16
C ALA A 112 2.13 -5.00 -7.97
N ASP A 113 3.28 -5.09 -7.34
CA ASP A 113 3.82 -6.34 -6.82
C ASP A 113 3.59 -6.37 -5.31
N VAL A 114 2.89 -7.38 -4.84
CA VAL A 114 2.52 -7.52 -3.43
C VAL A 114 3.28 -8.67 -2.80
N PHE A 115 3.91 -8.38 -1.67
CA PHE A 115 4.71 -9.33 -0.90
C PHE A 115 4.15 -9.47 0.51
N LEU A 116 4.04 -10.69 0.99
CA LEU A 116 3.76 -11.00 2.38
C LEU A 116 4.98 -11.71 2.96
N ASN A 117 5.61 -11.12 3.99
CA ASN A 117 6.83 -11.65 4.60
C ASN A 117 7.91 -12.01 3.56
N GLU A 118 8.22 -11.07 2.66
CA GLU A 118 9.22 -11.23 1.60
C GLU A 118 8.85 -12.22 0.47
N THR A 119 7.69 -12.86 0.54
CA THR A 119 7.19 -13.75 -0.51
C THR A 119 6.19 -13.02 -1.38
N GLN A 120 6.43 -12.96 -2.67
CA GLN A 120 5.48 -12.38 -3.63
C GLN A 120 4.22 -13.23 -3.70
N ILE A 121 3.08 -12.61 -3.43
CA ILE A 121 1.78 -13.27 -3.42
C ILE A 121 0.86 -12.80 -4.56
N LEU A 122 1.15 -11.65 -5.15
CA LEU A 122 0.35 -11.08 -6.23
C LEU A 122 1.22 -10.19 -7.10
N ALA A 123 1.00 -10.25 -8.41
CA ALA A 123 1.44 -9.26 -9.38
C ALA A 123 0.20 -8.76 -10.12
N ALA A 124 -0.14 -7.50 -9.93
CA ALA A 124 -1.28 -6.86 -10.57
C ALA A 124 -0.79 -5.97 -11.72
N ASP A 125 -1.39 -6.14 -12.87
CA ASP A 125 -1.12 -5.36 -14.09
C ASP A 125 -2.35 -4.62 -14.61
N ASN A 126 -3.48 -4.71 -13.87
CA ASN A 126 -4.76 -4.16 -14.27
C ASN A 126 -5.63 -3.92 -13.04
N MET A 127 -6.12 -2.70 -12.90
CA MET A 127 -6.99 -2.29 -11.78
C MET A 127 -8.38 -2.95 -11.82
N PHE A 128 -8.75 -3.59 -12.91
CA PHE A 128 -10.09 -4.18 -13.11
C PHE A 128 -10.16 -5.70 -12.90
N ARG A 129 -9.14 -6.31 -12.34
CA ARG A 129 -9.10 -7.76 -12.05
C ARG A 129 -9.04 -8.04 -10.57
#